data_3d44daf09f82d06cb63ea82768088c6c
#
_entry.id   3d44daf09f82d06cb63ea82768088c6c
#
_cell.length_a   1.000
_cell.length_b   1.000
_cell.length_c   1.000
_cell.angle_alpha   90.00
_cell.angle_beta   90.00
_cell.angle_gamma   90.00
#
_symmetry.space_group_name_H-M   'P 1'
#
loop_
_entity.id
_entity.type
_entity.pdbx_description
1 polymer ?
#
loop_
_entity_poly.entity_id
_entity_poly.type
_entity_poly.pdbx_seq_one_letter_code
_entity_poly.pdbx_strand_id
1 'polypeptide(L)'
;MTVHLLKNEPVRFTTAACLAQLLIHCQKLAASDITLQTGEPVFAEVYGRLLRITQRKLSNTEVAEILNLIYGPNGSAQILSGVDIDTHYEFRPNRNERYRFRVNATGCLVAGHDAIQISFRTIPSTPPKMSDLNLEPQLVDALAPAQGIVYVTGATGSGKTTLLAAIIRDLAEKTESHRKILSYEAPIEFVYDTITMPSAIISQSEIPRHLPSFAAGVRNA
;
A
#
# COMPACT_ATOMS: atom_id res chain seq x y z
N MET A 1 -12.96 -16.02 24.93
CA MET A 1 -13.63 -14.86 24.27
C MET A 1 -12.71 -14.36 23.15
N THR A 2 -13.18 -14.30 21.93
CA THR A 2 -12.39 -13.95 20.74
C THR A 2 -12.15 -12.44 20.73
N VAL A 3 -11.03 -11.99 21.29
CA VAL A 3 -10.64 -10.58 21.46
C VAL A 3 -10.42 -9.85 20.12
N HIS A 4 -10.26 -10.61 19.02
CA HIS A 4 -9.93 -10.11 17.68
C HIS A 4 -11.15 -9.82 16.79
N LEU A 5 -12.36 -10.23 17.16
CA LEU A 5 -13.55 -9.91 16.39
C LEU A 5 -13.89 -8.42 16.44
N LEU A 6 -14.32 -7.88 15.30
CA LEU A 6 -14.76 -6.50 15.19
C LEU A 6 -16.01 -6.30 16.07
N LYS A 7 -15.92 -5.39 17.03
CA LYS A 7 -17.06 -4.97 17.85
C LYS A 7 -17.96 -4.03 17.03
N ASN A 8 -19.28 -4.18 17.18
CA ASN A 8 -20.26 -3.36 16.44
C ASN A 8 -20.09 -3.46 14.92
N GLU A 9 -20.03 -4.70 14.44
CA GLU A 9 -19.90 -5.00 13.00
C GLU A 9 -21.07 -4.36 12.21
N PRO A 10 -20.80 -3.51 11.21
CA PRO A 10 -21.85 -2.87 10.42
C PRO A 10 -22.52 -3.88 9.48
N VAL A 11 -23.73 -3.56 9.06
CA VAL A 11 -24.47 -4.39 8.08
C VAL A 11 -23.70 -4.54 6.79
N ARG A 12 -22.99 -3.49 6.35
CA ARG A 12 -22.12 -3.49 5.15
C ARG A 12 -20.91 -2.58 5.37
N PHE A 13 -19.79 -2.91 4.70
CA PHE A 13 -18.56 -2.12 4.68
C PHE A 13 -18.44 -1.21 3.44
N THR A 14 -19.53 -0.90 2.78
CA THR A 14 -19.55 -0.18 1.49
C THR A 14 -19.39 1.34 1.59
N THR A 15 -19.31 1.88 2.80
CA THR A 15 -18.97 3.29 3.03
C THR A 15 -17.53 3.45 3.47
N ALA A 16 -16.91 4.59 3.12
CA ALA A 16 -15.53 4.90 3.53
C ALA A 16 -15.35 4.81 5.06
N ALA A 17 -16.34 5.24 5.85
CA ALA A 17 -16.28 5.19 7.31
C ALA A 17 -16.30 3.75 7.85
N CYS A 18 -17.17 2.89 7.33
CA CYS A 18 -17.26 1.48 7.75
C CYS A 18 -16.01 0.69 7.34
N LEU A 19 -15.50 0.91 6.12
CA LEU A 19 -14.26 0.29 5.65
C LEU A 19 -13.07 0.76 6.49
N ALA A 20 -12.97 2.06 6.79
CA ALA A 20 -11.92 2.61 7.65
C ALA A 20 -11.96 1.99 9.06
N GLN A 21 -13.14 1.83 9.67
CA GLN A 21 -13.31 1.18 10.97
C GLN A 21 -12.74 -0.26 10.96
N LEU A 22 -13.06 -1.05 9.92
CA LEU A 22 -12.53 -2.40 9.74
C LEU A 22 -11.01 -2.41 9.66
N LEU A 23 -10.45 -1.59 8.76
CA LEU A 23 -9.01 -1.54 8.50
C LEU A 23 -8.22 -1.05 9.72
N ILE A 24 -8.71 -0.04 10.44
CA ILE A 24 -8.13 0.44 11.71
C ILE A 24 -8.15 -0.66 12.76
N HIS A 25 -9.25 -1.41 12.87
CA HIS A 25 -9.33 -2.52 13.82
C HIS A 25 -8.26 -3.58 13.53
N CYS A 26 -8.11 -4.00 12.27
CA CYS A 26 -7.09 -4.95 11.86
C CYS A 26 -5.67 -4.44 12.12
N GLN A 27 -5.42 -3.16 11.87
CA GLN A 27 -4.09 -2.57 12.12
C GLN A 27 -3.76 -2.50 13.62
N LYS A 28 -4.74 -2.24 14.49
CA LYS A 28 -4.56 -2.33 15.96
C LYS A 28 -4.22 -3.73 16.45
N LEU A 29 -4.58 -4.76 15.68
CA LEU A 29 -4.17 -6.15 15.91
C LEU A 29 -2.78 -6.48 15.33
N ALA A 30 -2.09 -5.50 14.74
CA ALA A 30 -0.83 -5.68 14.01
C ALA A 30 -0.96 -6.66 12.82
N ALA A 31 -2.09 -6.58 12.10
CA ALA A 31 -2.30 -7.39 10.90
C ALA A 31 -1.33 -6.96 9.79
N SER A 32 -0.63 -7.93 9.18
CA SER A 32 0.18 -7.74 7.99
C SER A 32 -0.69 -7.65 6.73
N ASP A 33 -1.66 -8.54 6.64
CA ASP A 33 -2.57 -8.65 5.51
C ASP A 33 -4.02 -8.80 5.98
N ILE A 34 -4.96 -8.22 5.21
CA ILE A 34 -6.40 -8.29 5.47
C ILE A 34 -7.08 -8.77 4.20
N THR A 35 -7.85 -9.83 4.27
CA THR A 35 -8.51 -10.44 3.12
C THR A 35 -10.03 -10.30 3.22
N LEU A 36 -10.62 -9.71 2.20
CA LEU A 36 -12.05 -9.65 1.96
C LEU A 36 -12.37 -10.52 0.75
N GLN A 37 -13.20 -11.54 0.93
CA GLN A 37 -13.59 -12.43 -0.16
C GLN A 37 -15.11 -12.62 -0.15
N THR A 38 -15.70 -12.66 -1.31
CA THR A 38 -17.10 -13.02 -1.51
C THR A 38 -17.40 -14.37 -0.84
N GLY A 39 -18.49 -14.43 -0.09
CA GLY A 39 -18.94 -15.66 0.56
C GLY A 39 -18.19 -16.03 1.84
N GLU A 40 -17.18 -15.26 2.25
CA GLU A 40 -16.40 -15.52 3.44
C GLU A 40 -16.45 -14.34 4.43
N PRO A 41 -16.18 -14.59 5.73
CA PRO A 41 -15.89 -13.52 6.68
C PRO A 41 -14.60 -12.79 6.30
N VAL A 42 -14.40 -11.60 6.83
CA VAL A 42 -13.09 -10.93 6.75
C VAL A 42 -12.08 -11.68 7.59
N PHE A 43 -10.90 -11.91 7.02
CA PHE A 43 -9.76 -12.49 7.71
C PHE A 43 -8.60 -11.50 7.75
N ALA A 44 -7.80 -11.58 8.81
CA ALA A 44 -6.54 -10.84 8.93
C ALA A 44 -5.41 -11.80 9.32
N GLU A 45 -4.24 -11.62 8.72
CA GLU A 45 -3.03 -12.31 9.11
C GLU A 45 -2.31 -11.52 10.20
N VAL A 46 -2.15 -12.13 11.38
CA VAL A 46 -1.51 -11.52 12.55
C VAL A 46 -0.44 -12.49 13.05
N TYR A 47 0.83 -12.08 12.98
CA TYR A 47 1.99 -12.92 13.35
C TYR A 47 1.97 -14.31 12.70
N GLY A 48 1.65 -14.37 11.39
CA GLY A 48 1.58 -15.60 10.62
C GLY A 48 0.35 -16.48 10.92
N ARG A 49 -0.64 -15.97 11.66
CA ARG A 49 -1.90 -16.66 11.96
C ARG A 49 -3.06 -15.97 11.30
N LEU A 50 -3.88 -16.72 10.60
CA LEU A 50 -5.11 -16.22 9.99
C LEU A 50 -6.22 -16.13 11.05
N LEU A 51 -6.66 -14.93 11.36
CA LEU A 51 -7.71 -14.65 12.33
C LEU A 51 -8.98 -14.18 11.63
N ARG A 52 -10.11 -14.74 12.06
CA ARG A 52 -11.44 -14.30 11.62
C ARG A 52 -11.80 -12.98 12.31
N ILE A 53 -12.10 -11.95 11.54
CA ILE A 53 -12.37 -10.57 12.03
C ILE A 53 -13.86 -10.28 12.12
N THR A 54 -14.67 -10.78 11.18
CA THR A 54 -16.13 -10.55 11.16
C THR A 54 -16.89 -11.85 11.48
N GLN A 55 -18.11 -11.69 12.00
CA GLN A 55 -18.99 -12.83 12.24
C GLN A 55 -19.77 -13.22 10.99
N ARG A 56 -20.21 -12.23 10.23
CA ARG A 56 -20.94 -12.45 8.98
C ARG A 56 -19.99 -12.69 7.81
N LYS A 57 -20.53 -13.27 6.76
CA LYS A 57 -19.90 -13.42 5.46
C LYS A 57 -20.22 -12.19 4.59
N LEU A 58 -19.31 -11.85 3.68
CA LEU A 58 -19.50 -10.77 2.73
C LEU A 58 -20.29 -11.26 1.50
N SER A 59 -21.25 -10.47 1.03
CA SER A 59 -21.94 -10.76 -0.21
C SER A 59 -21.09 -10.32 -1.42
N ASN A 60 -21.38 -10.88 -2.61
CA ASN A 60 -20.68 -10.50 -3.84
C ASN A 60 -20.88 -9.00 -4.16
N THR A 61 -22.09 -8.49 -4.02
CA THR A 61 -22.39 -7.07 -4.21
C THR A 61 -21.58 -6.20 -3.27
N GLU A 62 -21.47 -6.58 -2.00
CA GLU A 62 -20.71 -5.82 -1.01
C GLU A 62 -19.22 -5.74 -1.35
N VAL A 63 -18.60 -6.86 -1.74
CA VAL A 63 -17.17 -6.87 -2.12
C VAL A 63 -16.94 -6.06 -3.39
N ALA A 64 -17.86 -6.13 -4.38
CA ALA A 64 -17.79 -5.31 -5.58
C ALA A 64 -17.93 -3.80 -5.27
N GLU A 65 -18.86 -3.42 -4.39
CA GLU A 65 -19.01 -2.02 -3.95
C GLU A 65 -17.78 -1.51 -3.17
N ILE A 66 -17.18 -2.35 -2.32
CA ILE A 66 -15.92 -2.02 -1.63
C ILE A 66 -14.79 -1.79 -2.65
N LEU A 67 -14.67 -2.65 -3.65
CA LEU A 67 -13.66 -2.48 -4.70
C LEU A 67 -13.88 -1.19 -5.50
N ASN A 68 -15.14 -0.88 -5.84
CA ASN A 68 -15.47 0.36 -6.54
C ASN A 68 -15.23 1.61 -5.66
N LEU A 69 -15.38 1.51 -4.34
CA LEU A 69 -15.03 2.58 -3.41
C LEU A 69 -13.52 2.86 -3.40
N ILE A 70 -12.69 1.82 -3.52
CA ILE A 70 -11.22 1.92 -3.47
C ILE A 70 -10.64 2.38 -4.81
N TYR A 71 -11.03 1.73 -5.89
CA TYR A 71 -10.41 1.89 -7.21
C TYR A 71 -11.15 2.88 -8.11
N GLY A 72 -12.45 3.00 -7.94
CA GLY A 72 -13.34 3.77 -8.80
C GLY A 72 -14.45 2.90 -9.40
N PRO A 73 -15.44 3.52 -10.07
CA PRO A 73 -16.70 2.86 -10.45
C PRO A 73 -16.56 1.66 -11.41
N ASN A 74 -15.42 1.54 -12.08
CA ASN A 74 -15.13 0.45 -13.01
C ASN A 74 -14.34 -0.73 -12.39
N GLY A 75 -14.00 -0.68 -11.10
CA GLY A 75 -13.14 -1.67 -10.46
C GLY A 75 -13.69 -3.09 -10.56
N SER A 76 -14.94 -3.29 -10.17
CA SER A 76 -15.59 -4.61 -10.25
C SER A 76 -15.72 -5.13 -11.68
N ALA A 77 -16.04 -4.26 -12.64
CA ALA A 77 -16.14 -4.63 -14.06
C ALA A 77 -14.78 -5.06 -14.63
N GLN A 78 -13.70 -4.41 -14.22
CA GLN A 78 -12.35 -4.76 -14.63
C GLN A 78 -11.96 -6.17 -14.14
N ILE A 79 -12.23 -6.50 -12.88
CA ILE A 79 -11.99 -7.84 -12.36
C ILE A 79 -12.80 -8.90 -13.11
N LEU A 80 -14.08 -8.64 -13.38
CA LEU A 80 -14.93 -9.55 -14.12
C LEU A 80 -14.50 -9.74 -15.59
N SER A 81 -13.70 -8.82 -16.14
CA SER A 81 -13.07 -8.99 -17.46
C SER A 81 -11.75 -9.76 -17.42
N GLY A 82 -11.34 -10.27 -16.25
CA GLY A 82 -10.12 -11.06 -16.07
C GLY A 82 -8.86 -10.24 -15.86
N VAL A 83 -8.99 -8.95 -15.55
CA VAL A 83 -7.85 -8.05 -15.28
C VAL A 83 -7.76 -7.81 -13.78
N ASP A 84 -6.66 -8.18 -13.17
CA ASP A 84 -6.36 -7.90 -11.77
C ASP A 84 -6.10 -6.41 -11.52
N ILE A 85 -6.27 -5.99 -10.26
CA ILE A 85 -5.99 -4.62 -9.82
C ILE A 85 -4.93 -4.66 -8.74
N ASP A 86 -3.83 -3.93 -8.96
CA ASP A 86 -2.81 -3.64 -7.96
C ASP A 86 -2.75 -2.12 -7.79
N THR A 87 -3.13 -1.63 -6.62
CA THR A 87 -3.25 -0.19 -6.32
C THR A 87 -2.95 0.08 -4.85
N HIS A 88 -3.11 1.33 -4.45
CA HIS A 88 -3.07 1.70 -3.04
C HIS A 88 -4.42 2.29 -2.59
N TYR A 89 -4.70 2.16 -1.30
CA TYR A 89 -5.81 2.83 -0.65
C TYR A 89 -5.31 3.60 0.56
N GLU A 90 -5.72 4.86 0.65
CA GLU A 90 -5.33 5.75 1.73
C GLU A 90 -6.54 6.46 2.30
N PHE A 91 -6.57 6.62 3.61
CA PHE A 91 -7.54 7.47 4.28
C PHE A 91 -6.95 8.10 5.55
N ARG A 92 -7.55 9.21 5.97
CA ARG A 92 -7.18 9.96 7.17
C ARG A 92 -8.42 10.12 8.04
N PRO A 93 -8.56 9.36 9.15
CA PRO A 93 -9.70 9.52 10.06
C PRO A 93 -9.68 10.89 10.78
N ASN A 94 -8.50 11.45 10.95
CA ASN A 94 -8.26 12.79 11.51
C ASN A 94 -6.97 13.38 10.92
N ARG A 95 -6.61 14.63 11.35
CA ARG A 95 -5.44 15.34 10.82
C ARG A 95 -4.10 14.70 11.17
N ASN A 96 -4.04 13.90 12.24
CA ASN A 96 -2.81 13.34 12.79
C ASN A 96 -2.60 11.86 12.43
N GLU A 97 -3.63 11.19 11.93
CA GLU A 97 -3.58 9.77 11.60
C GLU A 97 -3.76 9.55 10.10
N ARG A 98 -2.91 8.73 9.54
CA ARG A 98 -2.91 8.35 8.14
C ARG A 98 -2.72 6.85 8.04
N TYR A 99 -3.59 6.22 7.29
CA TYR A 99 -3.58 4.78 7.05
C TYR A 99 -3.42 4.52 5.57
N ARG A 100 -2.43 3.68 5.24
CA ARG A 100 -2.11 3.33 3.85
C ARG A 100 -2.03 1.83 3.70
N PHE A 101 -2.56 1.36 2.59
CA PHE A 101 -2.58 -0.06 2.23
C PHE A 101 -2.24 -0.22 0.76
N ARG A 102 -1.39 -1.19 0.43
CA ARG A 102 -1.36 -1.77 -0.90
C ARG A 102 -2.58 -2.65 -1.04
N VAL A 103 -3.27 -2.55 -2.15
CA VAL A 103 -4.49 -3.31 -2.43
C VAL A 103 -4.29 -4.10 -3.70
N ASN A 104 -4.44 -5.41 -3.58
CA ASN A 104 -4.54 -6.31 -4.73
C ASN A 104 -5.95 -6.88 -4.77
N ALA A 105 -6.59 -6.84 -5.93
CA ALA A 105 -7.88 -7.47 -6.16
C ALA A 105 -7.81 -8.41 -7.36
N THR A 106 -8.41 -9.59 -7.22
CA THR A 106 -8.46 -10.63 -8.26
C THR A 106 -9.83 -11.27 -8.33
N GLY A 107 -10.19 -11.77 -9.51
CA GLY A 107 -11.34 -12.65 -9.68
C GLY A 107 -11.09 -14.01 -9.02
N CYS A 108 -12.14 -14.61 -8.47
CA CYS A 108 -12.10 -15.95 -7.90
C CYS A 108 -13.43 -16.66 -8.15
N LEU A 109 -13.46 -17.98 -7.94
CA LEU A 109 -14.69 -18.77 -8.07
C LEU A 109 -15.24 -19.10 -6.66
N VAL A 110 -16.50 -18.74 -6.40
CA VAL A 110 -17.20 -19.06 -5.15
C VAL A 110 -18.55 -19.67 -5.47
N ALA A 111 -18.78 -20.88 -4.98
CA ALA A 111 -20.03 -21.64 -5.22
C ALA A 111 -20.45 -21.72 -6.70
N GLY A 112 -19.49 -21.81 -7.62
CA GLY A 112 -19.73 -21.90 -9.06
C GLY A 112 -20.00 -20.56 -9.76
N HIS A 113 -19.85 -19.44 -9.07
CA HIS A 113 -20.05 -18.09 -9.62
C HIS A 113 -18.79 -17.25 -9.54
N ASP A 114 -18.66 -16.32 -10.49
CA ASP A 114 -17.59 -15.32 -10.47
C ASP A 114 -17.72 -14.42 -9.23
N ALA A 115 -16.62 -14.23 -8.57
CA ALA A 115 -16.51 -13.55 -7.30
C ALA A 115 -15.22 -12.72 -7.25
N ILE A 116 -15.07 -11.95 -6.18
CA ILE A 116 -13.93 -11.04 -5.99
C ILE A 116 -13.26 -11.34 -4.67
N GLN A 117 -11.92 -11.37 -4.68
CA GLN A 117 -11.08 -11.31 -3.51
C GLN A 117 -10.30 -9.99 -3.52
N ILE A 118 -10.26 -9.30 -2.38
CA ILE A 118 -9.48 -8.09 -2.16
C ILE A 118 -8.52 -8.35 -0.99
N SER A 119 -7.24 -8.11 -1.22
CA SER A 119 -6.21 -8.21 -0.19
C SER A 119 -5.62 -6.84 0.09
N PHE A 120 -5.59 -6.44 1.37
CA PHE A 120 -4.96 -5.21 1.83
C PHE A 120 -3.70 -5.58 2.60
N ARG A 121 -2.57 -5.02 2.20
CA ARG A 121 -1.32 -5.07 2.97
C ARG A 121 -1.04 -3.71 3.57
N THR A 122 -0.84 -3.67 4.88
CA THR A 122 -0.44 -2.44 5.57
C THR A 122 0.92 -1.97 5.06
N ILE A 123 1.01 -0.71 4.65
CA ILE A 123 2.26 -0.07 4.26
C ILE A 123 2.55 1.12 5.17
N PRO A 124 3.84 1.34 5.54
CA PRO A 124 4.22 2.48 6.36
C PRO A 124 3.88 3.80 5.65
N SER A 125 3.35 4.76 6.40
CA SER A 125 3.01 6.07 5.86
C SER A 125 4.20 7.02 5.74
N THR A 126 5.29 6.75 6.45
CA THR A 126 6.49 7.60 6.48
C THR A 126 7.70 6.78 6.09
N PRO A 127 8.55 7.25 5.16
CA PRO A 127 9.79 6.56 4.82
C PRO A 127 10.74 6.55 6.03
N PRO A 128 11.50 5.47 6.26
CA PRO A 128 12.46 5.38 7.36
C PRO A 128 13.62 6.36 7.15
N LYS A 129 14.29 6.72 8.22
CA LYS A 129 15.58 7.42 8.14
C LYS A 129 16.68 6.42 7.80
N MET A 130 17.73 6.90 7.13
CA MET A 130 18.91 6.09 6.85
C MET A 130 19.55 5.55 8.14
N SER A 131 19.55 6.35 9.22
CA SER A 131 20.03 5.96 10.55
C SER A 131 19.29 4.78 11.17
N ASP A 132 18.03 4.56 10.79
CA ASP A 132 17.19 3.51 11.37
C ASP A 132 17.50 2.12 10.77
N LEU A 133 18.24 2.08 9.67
CA LEU A 133 18.55 0.85 8.93
C LEU A 133 19.81 0.14 9.39
N ASN A 134 20.58 0.72 10.33
CA ASN A 134 21.83 0.15 10.85
C ASN A 134 22.82 -0.32 9.75
N LEU A 135 22.96 0.48 8.68
CA LEU A 135 23.87 0.20 7.58
C LEU A 135 25.30 0.58 7.92
N GLU A 136 26.27 -0.13 7.34
CA GLU A 136 27.68 0.23 7.46
C GLU A 136 27.94 1.61 6.81
N PRO A 137 28.77 2.50 7.43
CA PRO A 137 29.02 3.83 6.90
C PRO A 137 29.55 3.85 5.46
N GLN A 138 30.44 2.93 5.11
CA GLN A 138 30.97 2.80 3.75
C GLN A 138 29.89 2.50 2.70
N LEU A 139 28.87 1.71 3.09
CA LEU A 139 27.71 1.43 2.23
C LEU A 139 26.88 2.70 2.04
N VAL A 140 26.61 3.44 3.12
CA VAL A 140 25.83 4.69 3.06
C VAL A 140 26.46 5.69 2.08
N ASP A 141 27.77 5.86 2.12
CA ASP A 141 28.51 6.75 1.21
C ASP A 141 28.39 6.31 -0.26
N ALA A 142 28.36 5.00 -0.50
CA ALA A 142 28.23 4.44 -1.86
C ALA A 142 26.81 4.53 -2.44
N LEU A 143 25.78 4.72 -1.63
CA LEU A 143 24.38 4.72 -2.07
C LEU A 143 23.92 5.99 -2.81
N ALA A 144 24.70 7.09 -2.71
CA ALA A 144 24.36 8.37 -3.34
C ALA A 144 25.53 8.95 -4.15
N PRO A 145 26.02 8.26 -5.19
CA PRO A 145 27.12 8.76 -6.00
C PRO A 145 26.72 10.04 -6.73
N ALA A 146 27.69 10.88 -7.06
CA ALA A 146 27.46 12.10 -7.84
C ALA A 146 26.94 11.80 -9.26
N GLN A 147 27.40 10.69 -9.85
CA GLN A 147 27.00 10.23 -11.19
C GLN A 147 26.99 8.70 -11.23
N GLY A 148 26.19 8.13 -12.12
CA GLY A 148 26.14 6.69 -12.35
C GLY A 148 24.80 6.07 -12.00
N ILE A 149 24.79 4.75 -11.85
CA ILE A 149 23.60 3.94 -11.57
C ILE A 149 23.87 3.12 -10.31
N VAL A 150 22.88 3.07 -9.43
CA VAL A 150 22.88 2.19 -8.26
C VAL A 150 21.77 1.16 -8.45
N TYR A 151 22.11 -0.12 -8.40
CA TYR A 151 21.16 -1.23 -8.44
C TYR A 151 20.95 -1.79 -7.03
N VAL A 152 19.70 -1.78 -6.56
CA VAL A 152 19.30 -2.43 -5.31
C VAL A 152 18.59 -3.74 -5.64
N THR A 153 19.22 -4.87 -5.38
CA THR A 153 18.73 -6.21 -5.71
C THR A 153 18.60 -7.08 -4.47
N GLY A 154 17.78 -8.10 -4.53
CA GLY A 154 17.55 -9.05 -3.44
C GLY A 154 16.19 -9.74 -3.52
N ALA A 155 15.96 -10.72 -2.68
CA ALA A 155 14.71 -11.47 -2.59
C ALA A 155 13.51 -10.55 -2.22
N THR A 156 12.30 -11.02 -2.49
CA THR A 156 11.08 -10.35 -2.01
C THR A 156 11.10 -10.28 -0.48
N GLY A 157 10.73 -9.13 0.09
CA GLY A 157 10.75 -8.92 1.54
C GLY A 157 12.14 -8.61 2.14
N SER A 158 13.20 -8.51 1.34
CA SER A 158 14.56 -8.21 1.83
C SER A 158 14.82 -6.74 2.17
N GLY A 159 13.80 -5.86 2.09
CA GLY A 159 13.92 -4.45 2.45
C GLY A 159 14.36 -3.52 1.31
N LYS A 160 14.35 -3.95 0.04
CA LYS A 160 14.75 -3.11 -1.12
C LYS A 160 14.01 -1.77 -1.17
N THR A 161 12.68 -1.81 -1.14
CA THR A 161 11.83 -0.61 -1.17
C THR A 161 12.09 0.28 0.05
N THR A 162 12.28 -0.32 1.21
CA THR A 162 12.63 0.38 2.46
C THR A 162 13.96 1.12 2.34
N LEU A 163 14.98 0.47 1.78
CA LEU A 163 16.29 1.07 1.54
C LEU A 163 16.20 2.22 0.52
N LEU A 164 15.52 2.00 -0.61
CA LEU A 164 15.32 3.05 -1.63
C LEU A 164 14.58 4.25 -1.04
N ALA A 165 13.55 4.02 -0.22
CA ALA A 165 12.82 5.08 0.45
C ALA A 165 13.68 5.87 1.42
N ALA A 166 14.57 5.21 2.17
CA ALA A 166 15.51 5.86 3.07
C ALA A 166 16.55 6.69 2.32
N ILE A 167 17.06 6.20 1.17
CA ILE A 167 17.98 6.95 0.31
C ILE A 167 17.34 8.23 -0.21
N ILE A 168 16.11 8.12 -0.76
CA ILE A 168 15.37 9.27 -1.28
C ILE A 168 15.13 10.29 -0.17
N ARG A 169 14.72 9.82 1.02
CA ARG A 169 14.53 10.68 2.18
C ARG A 169 15.81 11.38 2.60
N ASP A 170 16.92 10.67 2.74
CA ASP A 170 18.23 11.23 3.12
C ASP A 170 18.68 12.31 2.13
N LEU A 171 18.52 12.06 0.82
CA LEU A 171 18.82 13.02 -0.23
C LEU A 171 17.94 14.27 -0.17
N ALA A 172 16.66 14.11 0.18
CA ALA A 172 15.69 15.19 0.20
C ALA A 172 15.81 16.07 1.46
N GLU A 173 16.16 15.49 2.62
CA GLU A 173 16.30 16.21 3.89
C GLU A 173 17.59 17.03 4.00
N LYS A 174 18.61 16.79 3.15
CA LYS A 174 19.87 17.55 3.15
C LYS A 174 19.66 19.00 2.77
N THR A 175 20.19 19.92 3.58
CA THR A 175 20.05 21.38 3.37
C THR A 175 20.60 21.84 2.01
N GLU A 176 21.75 21.29 1.59
CA GLU A 176 22.42 21.62 0.33
C GLU A 176 22.20 20.54 -0.75
N SER A 177 21.04 19.91 -0.76
CA SER A 177 20.74 18.83 -1.72
C SER A 177 20.62 19.38 -3.16
N HIS A 178 19.85 20.45 -3.33
CA HIS A 178 19.57 21.07 -4.62
C HIS A 178 19.14 20.09 -5.71
N ARG A 179 18.28 19.10 -5.33
CA ARG A 179 17.90 17.99 -6.20
C ARG A 179 16.43 18.03 -6.59
N LYS A 180 16.18 17.74 -7.86
CA LYS A 180 14.88 17.31 -8.36
C LYS A 180 14.90 15.78 -8.41
N ILE A 181 14.10 15.12 -7.58
CA ILE A 181 14.01 13.67 -7.48
C ILE A 181 12.72 13.22 -8.16
N LEU A 182 12.83 12.30 -9.10
CA LEU A 182 11.70 11.69 -9.79
C LEU A 182 11.65 10.22 -9.40
N SER A 183 10.50 9.73 -8.89
CA SER A 183 10.29 8.31 -8.67
C SER A 183 9.19 7.76 -9.57
N TYR A 184 9.39 6.55 -10.05
CA TYR A 184 8.42 5.77 -10.82
C TYR A 184 8.23 4.45 -10.10
N GLU A 185 7.01 4.18 -9.64
CA GLU A 185 6.71 3.10 -8.72
C GLU A 185 5.46 2.32 -9.16
N ALA A 186 5.38 1.06 -8.80
CA ALA A 186 4.22 0.21 -9.08
C ALA A 186 3.95 -0.78 -7.93
N PRO A 187 3.08 -0.40 -6.97
CA PRO A 187 2.52 0.92 -6.65
C PRO A 187 3.46 1.80 -5.80
N ILE A 188 3.07 3.05 -5.49
CA ILE A 188 3.77 3.91 -4.52
C ILE A 188 3.57 3.36 -3.10
N GLU A 189 4.65 2.86 -2.48
CA GLU A 189 4.62 2.35 -1.12
C GLU A 189 4.85 3.44 -0.06
N PHE A 190 5.87 4.28 -0.23
CA PHE A 190 6.19 5.38 0.68
C PHE A 190 5.85 6.72 0.06
N VAL A 191 5.43 7.69 0.88
CA VAL A 191 5.17 9.06 0.45
C VAL A 191 6.02 10.04 1.26
N TYR A 192 6.47 11.11 0.60
CA TYR A 192 7.42 12.06 1.17
C TYR A 192 6.80 13.41 1.53
N ASP A 193 5.47 13.55 1.46
CA ASP A 193 4.73 14.78 1.74
C ASP A 193 4.77 15.25 3.21
N THR A 194 5.22 14.38 4.11
CA THR A 194 5.34 14.68 5.55
C THR A 194 6.76 15.05 5.99
N ILE A 195 7.75 14.96 5.10
CA ILE A 195 9.14 15.29 5.41
C ILE A 195 9.47 16.73 5.02
N THR A 196 10.40 17.34 5.74
CA THR A 196 10.91 18.67 5.40
C THR A 196 12.00 18.56 4.34
N MET A 197 11.83 19.26 3.24
CA MET A 197 12.77 19.28 2.11
C MET A 197 13.29 20.72 1.89
N PRO A 198 14.42 21.08 2.50
CA PRO A 198 14.91 22.48 2.47
C PRO A 198 15.28 22.98 1.07
N SER A 199 15.86 22.10 0.24
CA SER A 199 16.37 22.48 -1.09
C SER A 199 16.13 21.39 -2.15
N ALA A 200 15.20 20.47 -1.90
CA ALA A 200 14.84 19.40 -2.84
C ALA A 200 13.35 19.39 -3.16
N ILE A 201 13.00 18.78 -4.27
CA ILE A 201 11.62 18.47 -4.64
C ILE A 201 11.52 17.03 -5.10
N ILE A 202 10.48 16.32 -4.66
CA ILE A 202 10.19 14.93 -5.07
C ILE A 202 8.90 14.90 -5.87
N SER A 203 8.95 14.27 -7.04
CA SER A 203 7.76 13.97 -7.85
C SER A 203 7.63 12.46 -7.97
N GLN A 204 6.54 11.91 -7.42
CA GLN A 204 6.24 10.48 -7.44
C GLN A 204 5.17 10.16 -8.47
N SER A 205 5.43 9.21 -9.35
CA SER A 205 4.49 8.74 -10.37
C SER A 205 4.25 7.25 -10.24
N GLU A 206 2.99 6.87 -10.11
CA GLU A 206 2.56 5.47 -10.06
C GLU A 206 2.28 4.93 -11.48
N ILE A 207 2.80 3.75 -11.76
CA ILE A 207 2.59 3.03 -13.01
C ILE A 207 1.53 1.95 -12.77
N PRO A 208 0.53 1.80 -13.63
CA PRO A 208 0.22 2.56 -14.84
C PRO A 208 -0.68 3.78 -14.62
N ARG A 209 -0.98 4.15 -13.37
CA ARG A 209 -1.99 5.18 -13.02
C ARG A 209 -1.67 6.58 -13.54
N HIS A 210 -0.41 7.01 -13.39
CA HIS A 210 0.02 8.35 -13.80
C HIS A 210 0.79 8.34 -15.11
N LEU A 211 1.46 7.22 -15.43
CA LEU A 211 2.22 7.01 -16.65
C LEU A 211 2.02 5.57 -17.14
N PRO A 212 1.99 5.31 -18.45
CA PRO A 212 1.66 4.00 -18.99
C PRO A 212 2.75 2.93 -18.73
N SER A 213 4.01 3.35 -18.55
CA SER A 213 5.12 2.43 -18.30
C SER A 213 6.33 3.14 -17.70
N PHE A 214 7.23 2.37 -17.08
CA PHE A 214 8.53 2.88 -16.60
C PHE A 214 9.36 3.52 -17.71
N ALA A 215 9.37 2.94 -18.91
CA ALA A 215 10.08 3.48 -20.06
C ALA A 215 9.54 4.85 -20.48
N ALA A 216 8.24 5.09 -20.36
CA ALA A 216 7.65 6.41 -20.61
C ALA A 216 8.09 7.41 -19.54
N GLY A 217 8.17 6.99 -18.28
CA GLY A 217 8.67 7.82 -17.18
C GLY A 217 10.10 8.27 -17.41
N VAL A 218 11.00 7.34 -17.69
CA VAL A 218 12.43 7.65 -17.93
C VAL A 218 12.66 8.57 -19.13
N ARG A 219 11.84 8.47 -20.18
CA ARG A 219 11.95 9.40 -21.33
C ARG A 219 11.50 10.82 -21.01
N ASN A 220 10.67 11.00 -19.98
CA ASN A 220 10.12 12.29 -19.58
C ASN A 220 10.91 12.92 -18.40
N ALA A 221 11.99 12.28 -17.93
CA ALA A 221 12.77 12.69 -16.76
C ALA A 221 13.71 13.89 -17.01
#